data_439fb69b31cd52400b4c0d27cd75feef
#
_entry.id   439fb69b31cd52400b4c0d27cd75feef
#
_cell.length_a   1.000
_cell.length_b   1.000
_cell.length_c   1.000
_cell.angle_alpha   90.00
_cell.angle_beta   90.00
_cell.angle_gamma   90.00
#
_symmetry.space_group_name_H-M   'P 1'
#
loop_
_entity.id
_entity.type
_entity.pdbx_description
1 polymer ?
#
loop_
_entity_poly.entity_id
_entity_poly.type
_entity_poly.pdbx_seq_one_letter_code
_entity_poly.pdbx_strand_id
1 'polypeptide(L)'
;MATATLDPKTTTKTQKLLERQKKALFPAVSKMMYYGDEPLAVSRAKNQYLWDVEGNKYLDFFGGILTVSVGHANDEVTNATIEQLKKVQHTSALYMNEIVIKTAEKIAKITPGR
;
A
#
# COMPACT_ATOMS: atom_id res chain seq x y z
N MET A 1 20.46 29.22 0.60
CA MET A 1 19.01 29.07 0.72
C MET A 1 18.70 28.88 2.21
N ALA A 2 17.96 29.81 2.82
CA ALA A 2 17.64 29.75 4.24
C ALA A 2 16.64 28.63 4.51
N THR A 3 17.02 27.65 5.31
CA THR A 3 16.10 26.65 5.87
C THR A 3 15.18 27.38 6.86
N ALA A 4 13.93 27.59 6.46
CA ALA A 4 12.91 28.05 7.38
C ALA A 4 12.77 27.03 8.51
N THR A 5 13.17 27.40 9.73
CA THR A 5 12.86 26.64 10.94
C THR A 5 11.36 26.74 11.19
N LEU A 6 10.64 25.66 10.89
CA LEU A 6 9.21 25.54 11.16
C LEU A 6 8.97 25.53 12.67
N ASP A 7 8.04 26.37 13.13
CA ASP A 7 7.61 26.38 14.53
C ASP A 7 7.03 25.01 14.90
N PRO A 8 7.51 24.33 15.96
CA PRO A 8 7.02 23.02 16.37
C PRO A 8 5.52 22.94 16.63
N LYS A 9 4.87 24.07 16.89
CA LYS A 9 3.42 24.16 17.14
C LYS A 9 2.56 24.16 15.87
N THR A 10 3.17 24.42 14.70
CA THR A 10 2.46 24.48 13.40
C THR A 10 2.83 23.32 12.46
N THR A 11 3.76 22.45 12.86
CA THR A 11 4.23 21.35 12.01
C THR A 11 3.15 20.27 11.83
N THR A 12 2.76 19.99 10.58
CA THR A 12 1.76 18.97 10.23
C THR A 12 2.24 17.57 10.54
N LYS A 13 1.32 16.59 10.59
CA LYS A 13 1.67 15.17 10.74
C LYS A 13 2.49 14.68 9.56
N THR A 14 2.15 15.10 8.35
CA THR A 14 2.89 14.81 7.11
C THR A 14 4.33 15.29 7.21
N GLN A 15 4.57 16.53 7.65
CA GLN A 15 5.91 17.08 7.83
C GLN A 15 6.73 16.29 8.85
N LYS A 16 6.14 15.90 9.98
CA LYS A 16 6.79 15.03 10.97
C LYS A 16 7.18 13.66 10.40
N LEU A 17 6.31 13.07 9.58
CA LEU A 17 6.62 11.81 8.90
C LEU A 17 7.74 11.97 7.86
N LEU A 18 7.73 13.05 7.09
CA LEU A 18 8.77 13.35 6.11
C LEU A 18 10.16 13.51 6.76
N GLU A 19 10.24 14.20 7.89
CA GLU A 19 11.51 14.33 8.65
C GLU A 19 11.99 12.97 9.20
N ARG A 20 11.08 12.11 9.64
CA ARG A 20 11.43 10.75 10.06
C ARG A 20 11.90 9.91 8.87
N GLN A 21 11.23 10.03 7.72
CA GLN A 21 11.62 9.34 6.49
C GLN A 21 13.03 9.72 6.05
N LYS A 22 13.36 11.01 6.03
CA LYS A 22 14.70 11.50 5.68
C LYS A 22 15.81 10.91 6.57
N LYS A 23 15.50 10.66 7.85
CA LYS A 23 16.46 10.09 8.81
C LYS A 23 16.59 8.57 8.72
N ALA A 24 15.51 7.87 8.37
CA ALA A 24 15.42 6.40 8.45
C ALA A 24 15.60 5.68 7.12
N LEU A 25 15.32 6.34 6.00
CA LEU A 25 15.35 5.72 4.68
C LEU A 25 16.52 6.23 3.84
N PHE A 26 16.94 5.41 2.87
CA PHE A 26 17.96 5.80 1.91
C PHE A 26 17.61 7.10 1.17
N PRO A 27 18.62 7.96 0.86
CA PRO A 27 18.36 9.22 0.15
C PRO A 27 17.64 9.08 -1.18
N ALA A 28 17.80 7.95 -1.87
CA ALA A 28 17.08 7.66 -3.11
C ALA A 28 15.57 7.54 -2.91
N VAL A 29 15.11 6.95 -1.78
CA VAL A 29 13.69 6.84 -1.44
C VAL A 29 13.11 8.20 -1.04
N SER A 30 13.90 9.03 -0.36
CA SER A 30 13.49 10.38 0.03
C SER A 30 13.36 11.36 -1.15
N LYS A 31 13.86 10.98 -2.33
CA LYS A 31 13.73 11.71 -3.60
C LYS A 31 12.59 11.20 -4.49
N MET A 32 11.72 10.33 -3.99
CA MET A 32 10.56 9.88 -4.74
C MET A 32 9.73 11.10 -5.19
N MET A 33 9.20 11.01 -6.40
CA MET A 33 8.35 12.05 -6.96
C MET A 33 7.09 12.21 -6.09
N TYR A 34 6.87 13.43 -5.63
CA TYR A 34 5.63 13.82 -4.97
C TYR A 34 4.75 14.58 -5.95
N TYR A 35 3.46 14.44 -5.80
CA TYR A 35 2.48 15.26 -6.49
C TYR A 35 2.26 16.53 -5.64
N GLY A 36 2.85 17.65 -6.07
CA GLY A 36 2.81 18.92 -5.35
C GLY A 36 4.03 19.17 -4.46
N ASP A 37 3.94 20.19 -3.59
CA ASP A 37 5.04 20.65 -2.75
C ASP A 37 5.33 19.72 -1.56
N GLU A 38 4.34 18.98 -1.11
CA GLU A 38 4.45 18.01 -0.03
C GLU A 38 3.92 16.64 -0.47
N PRO A 39 4.50 15.53 0.05
CA PRO A 39 4.00 14.18 -0.22
C PRO A 39 2.63 13.96 0.42
N LEU A 40 1.77 13.19 -0.25
CA LEU A 40 0.55 12.69 0.37
C LEU A 40 0.90 11.55 1.34
N ALA A 41 0.78 11.80 2.64
CA ALA A 41 1.03 10.80 3.68
C ALA A 41 -0.25 10.00 3.96
N VAL A 42 -0.43 8.88 3.27
CA VAL A 42 -1.63 8.04 3.39
C VAL A 42 -1.66 7.32 4.74
N SER A 43 -2.78 7.41 5.45
CA SER A 43 -3.04 6.72 6.74
C SER A 43 -3.91 5.48 6.58
N ARG A 44 -4.89 5.51 5.68
CA ARG A 44 -5.80 4.39 5.39
C ARG A 44 -6.40 4.52 4.00
N ALA A 45 -6.93 3.41 3.51
CA ALA A 45 -7.67 3.38 2.25
C ALA A 45 -8.83 2.38 2.33
N LYS A 46 -9.91 2.62 1.58
CA LYS A 46 -11.04 1.71 1.46
C LYS A 46 -11.76 1.93 0.12
N ASN A 47 -11.98 0.86 -0.61
CA ASN A 47 -12.56 0.89 -1.96
C ASN A 47 -11.81 1.87 -2.87
N GLN A 48 -12.47 2.91 -3.38
CA GLN A 48 -11.90 3.94 -4.25
C GLN A 48 -11.37 5.17 -3.49
N TYR A 49 -11.27 5.13 -2.18
CA TYR A 49 -10.90 6.30 -1.38
C TYR A 49 -9.61 6.09 -0.58
N LEU A 50 -8.83 7.17 -0.47
CA LEU A 50 -7.69 7.31 0.44
C LEU A 50 -8.00 8.35 1.52
N TRP A 51 -7.33 8.23 2.66
CA TRP A 51 -7.30 9.27 3.69
C TRP A 51 -5.84 9.52 4.08
N ASP A 52 -5.49 10.78 4.18
CA ASP A 52 -4.18 11.17 4.69
C ASP A 52 -4.10 11.11 6.23
N VAL A 53 -2.93 11.42 6.76
CA VAL A 53 -2.67 11.43 8.21
C VAL A 53 -3.33 12.62 8.91
N GLU A 54 -3.74 13.64 8.18
CA GLU A 54 -4.53 14.79 8.65
C GLU A 54 -6.03 14.48 8.69
N GLY A 55 -6.48 13.42 7.98
CA GLY A 55 -7.87 12.97 7.93
C GLY A 55 -8.64 13.45 6.69
N ASN A 56 -7.98 14.09 5.74
CA ASN A 56 -8.61 14.49 4.48
C ASN A 56 -8.87 13.25 3.63
N LYS A 57 -10.01 13.26 2.92
CA LYS A 57 -10.46 12.16 2.04
C LYS A 57 -10.23 12.51 0.58
N TYR A 58 -9.69 11.56 -0.17
CA TYR A 58 -9.40 11.69 -1.59
C TYR A 58 -10.03 10.54 -2.37
N LEU A 59 -10.44 10.82 -3.60
CA LEU A 59 -10.82 9.81 -4.58
C LEU A 59 -9.55 9.34 -5.30
N ASP A 60 -9.24 8.04 -5.21
CA ASP A 60 -8.04 7.47 -5.80
C ASP A 60 -8.28 7.04 -7.26
N PHE A 61 -7.79 7.85 -8.19
CA PHE A 61 -7.76 7.52 -9.62
C PHE A 61 -6.48 6.81 -10.06
N PHE A 62 -5.50 6.63 -9.16
CA PHE A 62 -4.23 6.00 -9.48
C PHE A 62 -4.27 4.47 -9.26
N GLY A 63 -4.89 4.01 -8.19
CA GLY A 63 -5.04 2.60 -7.88
C GLY A 63 -3.73 1.83 -7.72
N GLY A 64 -2.63 2.52 -7.36
CA GLY A 64 -1.31 1.90 -7.14
C GLY A 64 -0.73 1.21 -8.38
N ILE A 65 -0.81 1.83 -9.57
CA ILE A 65 -0.40 1.24 -10.86
C ILE A 65 -1.19 -0.05 -11.12
N LEU A 66 -2.52 0.02 -11.05
CA LEU A 66 -3.47 -1.06 -11.29
C LEU A 66 -3.40 -2.23 -10.28
N THR A 67 -2.79 -2.04 -9.13
CA THR A 67 -2.61 -3.12 -8.14
C THR A 67 -3.83 -3.36 -7.27
N VAL A 68 -4.74 -2.39 -7.16
CA VAL A 68 -5.94 -2.47 -6.33
C VAL A 68 -7.24 -2.50 -7.14
N SER A 69 -7.25 -3.32 -8.18
CA SER A 69 -8.36 -3.42 -9.14
C SER A 69 -9.73 -3.73 -8.52
N VAL A 70 -9.75 -4.39 -7.35
CA VAL A 70 -10.98 -4.68 -6.59
C VAL A 70 -11.25 -3.66 -5.47
N GLY A 71 -10.49 -2.57 -5.44
CA GLY A 71 -10.53 -1.54 -4.42
C GLY A 71 -9.62 -1.81 -3.23
N HIS A 72 -9.24 -0.71 -2.56
CA HIS A 72 -8.42 -0.78 -1.34
C HIS A 72 -9.15 -1.54 -0.22
N ALA A 73 -8.39 -2.34 0.53
CA ALA A 73 -8.86 -3.08 1.70
C ALA A 73 -10.21 -3.78 1.44
N ASN A 74 -10.33 -4.45 0.29
CA ASN A 74 -11.51 -5.25 -0.05
C ASN A 74 -11.74 -6.32 1.00
N ASP A 75 -12.94 -6.40 1.59
CA ASP A 75 -13.20 -7.26 2.74
C ASP A 75 -13.12 -8.74 2.38
N GLU A 76 -13.57 -9.15 1.20
CA GLU A 76 -13.51 -10.54 0.75
C GLU A 76 -12.05 -11.00 0.61
N VAL A 77 -11.23 -10.22 -0.09
CA VAL A 77 -9.79 -10.51 -0.27
C VAL A 77 -9.05 -10.49 1.06
N THR A 78 -9.32 -9.49 1.90
CA THR A 78 -8.67 -9.34 3.21
C THR A 78 -8.99 -10.52 4.12
N ASN A 79 -10.27 -10.90 4.23
CA ASN A 79 -10.69 -12.00 5.08
C ASN A 79 -10.14 -13.35 4.59
N ALA A 80 -10.18 -13.61 3.28
CA ALA A 80 -9.59 -14.82 2.71
C ALA A 80 -8.08 -14.90 2.98
N THR A 81 -7.38 -13.77 2.90
CA THR A 81 -5.95 -13.70 3.21
C THR A 81 -5.68 -13.99 4.68
N ILE A 82 -6.45 -13.38 5.60
CA ILE A 82 -6.32 -13.60 7.04
C ILE A 82 -6.55 -15.08 7.37
N GLU A 83 -7.60 -15.70 6.83
CA GLU A 83 -7.90 -17.11 7.08
C GLU A 83 -6.80 -18.03 6.55
N GLN A 84 -6.19 -17.72 5.41
CA GLN A 84 -5.06 -18.47 4.90
C GLN A 84 -3.81 -18.29 5.76
N LEU A 85 -3.52 -17.06 6.20
CA LEU A 85 -2.37 -16.76 7.09
C LEU A 85 -2.44 -17.50 8.43
N LYS A 86 -3.63 -17.68 8.98
CA LYS A 86 -3.85 -18.48 10.21
C LYS A 86 -3.52 -19.97 10.02
N LYS A 87 -3.63 -20.49 8.80
CA LYS A 87 -3.32 -21.90 8.49
C LYS A 87 -1.85 -22.11 8.19
N VAL A 88 -1.35 -21.38 7.24
CA VAL A 88 0.06 -21.45 6.80
C VAL A 88 0.43 -20.21 5.99
N GLN A 89 1.52 -19.55 6.36
CA GLN A 89 2.03 -18.36 5.71
C GLN A 89 3.00 -18.67 4.58
N HIS A 90 3.84 -19.68 4.78
CA HIS A 90 4.88 -20.06 3.84
C HIS A 90 5.14 -21.56 3.87
N THR A 91 5.35 -22.13 2.70
CA THR A 91 5.89 -23.48 2.53
C THR A 91 7.04 -23.43 1.53
N SER A 92 8.07 -24.28 1.75
CA SER A 92 9.06 -24.51 0.72
C SER A 92 8.42 -25.15 -0.52
N ALA A 93 9.02 -24.96 -1.69
CA ALA A 93 8.63 -25.67 -2.92
C ALA A 93 8.72 -27.22 -2.81
N LEU A 94 9.36 -27.71 -1.75
CA LEU A 94 9.43 -29.15 -1.44
C LEU A 94 8.10 -29.71 -0.90
N TYR A 95 7.17 -28.85 -0.47
CA TYR A 95 5.88 -29.28 0.07
C TYR A 95 4.74 -28.87 -0.87
N MET A 96 3.80 -29.79 -1.05
CA MET A 96 2.56 -29.45 -1.74
C MET A 96 1.71 -28.51 -0.88
N ASN A 97 1.09 -27.52 -1.53
CA ASN A 97 0.17 -26.61 -0.89
C ASN A 97 -1.12 -26.51 -1.71
N GLU A 98 -2.24 -26.88 -1.10
CA GLU A 98 -3.54 -26.95 -1.76
C GLU A 98 -3.97 -25.60 -2.36
N ILE A 99 -3.70 -24.48 -1.67
CA ILE A 99 -4.11 -23.15 -2.15
C ILE A 99 -3.36 -22.75 -3.43
N VAL A 100 -2.10 -23.16 -3.56
CA VAL A 100 -1.29 -22.94 -4.77
C VAL A 100 -1.90 -23.69 -5.94
N ILE A 101 -2.26 -24.98 -5.71
CA ILE A 101 -2.88 -25.84 -6.74
C ILE A 101 -4.22 -25.25 -7.19
N LYS A 102 -5.10 -24.91 -6.25
CA LYS A 102 -6.39 -24.27 -6.55
C LYS A 102 -6.27 -22.96 -7.31
N THR A 103 -5.24 -22.16 -7.00
CA THR A 103 -4.97 -20.91 -7.71
C THR A 103 -4.54 -21.19 -9.15
N ALA A 104 -3.62 -22.14 -9.36
CA ALA A 104 -3.19 -22.55 -10.69
C ALA A 104 -4.36 -23.09 -11.54
N GLU A 105 -5.23 -23.91 -10.95
CA GLU A 105 -6.44 -24.42 -11.61
C GLU A 105 -7.40 -23.30 -12.04
N LYS A 106 -7.61 -22.30 -11.18
CA LYS A 106 -8.44 -21.13 -11.51
C LYS A 106 -7.83 -20.33 -12.65
N ILE A 107 -6.54 -20.02 -12.58
CA ILE A 107 -5.84 -19.29 -13.64
C ILE A 107 -5.93 -20.05 -14.97
N ALA A 108 -5.71 -21.37 -14.94
CA ALA A 108 -5.80 -22.19 -16.14
C ALA A 108 -7.20 -22.18 -16.80
N LYS A 109 -8.27 -22.08 -16.00
CA LYS A 109 -9.65 -22.00 -16.52
C LYS A 109 -9.97 -20.69 -17.23
N ILE A 110 -9.36 -19.59 -16.81
CA ILE A 110 -9.64 -18.25 -17.36
C ILE A 110 -8.59 -17.79 -18.40
N THR A 111 -7.51 -18.55 -18.59
CA THR A 111 -6.46 -18.23 -19.54
C THR A 111 -6.74 -18.91 -20.88
N PRO A 112 -6.92 -18.16 -22.00
CA PRO A 112 -7.10 -18.75 -23.32
C PRO A 112 -5.80 -19.45 -23.77
N GLY A 113 -5.93 -20.50 -24.58
CA GLY A 113 -4.78 -21.12 -25.28
C GLY A 113 -4.27 -22.42 -24.68
N ARG A 114 -5.12 -23.20 -24.06
CA ARG A 114 -4.89 -24.63 -23.80
C ARG A 114 -5.58 -25.49 -24.83
#